data_10b3b80c01e226c32a0e0ec2565bcaef
#
_entry.id   10b3b80c01e226c32a0e0ec2565bcaef
#
_cell.length_a   1.000
_cell.length_b   1.000
_cell.length_c   1.000
_cell.angle_alpha   90.00
_cell.angle_beta   90.00
_cell.angle_gamma   90.00
#
_symmetry.space_group_name_H-M   'P 1'
#
loop_
_entity.id
_entity.type
_entity.pdbx_description
1 polymer ?
#
loop_
_entity_poly.entity_id
_entity_poly.type
_entity_poly.pdbx_seq_one_letter_code
_entity_poly.pdbx_strand_id
1 'polypeptide(L)'
;MKTTINDIAKAANVAKSTVSKVLNDAPTISEATKQKVRAIMKELQYTPSSIATQLARRSSMNIGFLMNFDRKDDFLNPFFYSLLGGAESVTFEHQYELTISNINNRDNDFMNQYVYSKKLDGMLINPSVLDKDIAKELERLAFPFVIVGQPKEDYGVGVTWVDIDNNAGGSMAANHLLEQGYSRLAFLGSNPEDPISHSRLTGYQNVVSSLREAVDSSAYIRLGEANEAHGYRMMNELLDLEIPPDSVICVNNFVAFGALKAASDRGIRVPGQLGIVTFDNYPLAPYTTPAITALDIDTFNLGVLATEVLFDKIEQLEPGRQFQSIKPELIVRESSRRK
;
A
#
# COMPACT_ATOMS: atom_id res chain seq x y z
N MET A 1 17.95 -13.74 -39.78
CA MET A 1 18.77 -14.18 -38.62
C MET A 1 18.72 -13.09 -37.58
N LYS A 2 18.64 -13.44 -36.29
CA LYS A 2 18.65 -12.42 -35.22
C LYS A 2 20.06 -11.90 -35.03
N THR A 3 20.26 -10.58 -35.11
CA THR A 3 21.56 -9.91 -34.90
C THR A 3 22.07 -10.24 -33.50
N THR A 4 23.35 -10.55 -33.36
CA THR A 4 24.00 -10.92 -32.11
C THR A 4 25.04 -9.89 -31.66
N ILE A 5 25.46 -9.94 -30.40
CA ILE A 5 26.54 -9.06 -29.90
C ILE A 5 27.85 -9.24 -30.70
N ASN A 6 28.09 -10.43 -31.26
CA ASN A 6 29.26 -10.69 -32.10
C ASN A 6 29.19 -9.94 -33.46
N ASP A 7 27.97 -9.82 -34.00
CA ASP A 7 27.77 -9.07 -35.26
C ASP A 7 27.99 -7.58 -35.04
N ILE A 8 27.54 -7.04 -33.91
CA ILE A 8 27.84 -5.66 -33.50
C ILE A 8 29.34 -5.44 -33.31
N ALA A 9 30.03 -6.36 -32.63
CA ALA A 9 31.46 -6.28 -32.41
C ALA A 9 32.27 -6.25 -33.74
N LYS A 10 31.86 -7.10 -34.67
CA LYS A 10 32.46 -7.13 -36.05
C LYS A 10 32.19 -5.83 -36.81
N ALA A 11 30.93 -5.38 -36.83
CA ALA A 11 30.57 -4.17 -37.59
C ALA A 11 31.22 -2.91 -36.98
N ALA A 12 31.36 -2.83 -35.66
CA ALA A 12 32.04 -1.74 -35.00
C ALA A 12 33.57 -1.84 -35.01
N ASN A 13 34.12 -2.95 -35.47
CA ASN A 13 35.54 -3.27 -35.39
C ASN A 13 36.13 -3.10 -33.98
N VAL A 14 35.45 -3.71 -33.00
CA VAL A 14 35.89 -3.73 -31.61
C VAL A 14 35.75 -5.15 -31.03
N ALA A 15 36.34 -5.40 -29.88
CA ALA A 15 36.15 -6.67 -29.19
C ALA A 15 34.72 -6.81 -28.62
N LYS A 16 34.19 -8.05 -28.51
CA LYS A 16 32.90 -8.33 -27.88
C LYS A 16 32.82 -7.74 -26.44
N SER A 17 33.94 -7.82 -25.71
CA SER A 17 34.05 -7.23 -24.37
C SER A 17 33.89 -5.71 -24.36
N THR A 18 34.32 -5.04 -25.44
CA THR A 18 34.14 -3.59 -25.62
C THR A 18 32.65 -3.27 -25.83
N VAL A 19 31.94 -4.04 -26.66
CA VAL A 19 30.49 -3.87 -26.85
C VAL A 19 29.78 -4.06 -25.52
N SER A 20 30.11 -5.10 -24.73
CA SER A 20 29.54 -5.33 -23.40
C SER A 20 29.81 -4.16 -22.45
N LYS A 21 31.02 -3.58 -22.47
CA LYS A 21 31.36 -2.39 -21.69
C LYS A 21 30.58 -1.14 -22.12
N VAL A 22 30.30 -1.00 -23.42
CA VAL A 22 29.48 0.10 -23.95
C VAL A 22 28.02 -0.05 -23.49
N LEU A 23 27.48 -1.27 -23.49
CA LEU A 23 26.12 -1.56 -23.01
C LEU A 23 25.95 -1.22 -21.52
N ASN A 24 27.01 -1.39 -20.73
CA ASN A 24 27.03 -1.06 -19.31
C ASN A 24 27.55 0.36 -19.02
N ASP A 25 27.64 1.20 -20.04
CA ASP A 25 28.13 2.59 -19.97
C ASP A 25 29.47 2.78 -19.23
N ALA A 26 30.33 1.76 -19.27
CA ALA A 26 31.58 1.73 -18.53
C ALA A 26 32.43 3.00 -18.77
N PRO A 27 32.94 3.67 -17.71
CA PRO A 27 33.71 4.91 -17.85
C PRO A 27 35.07 4.68 -18.51
N THR A 28 35.52 3.43 -18.61
CA THR A 28 36.79 3.05 -19.28
C THR A 28 36.71 3.08 -20.80
N ILE A 29 35.54 3.33 -21.40
CA ILE A 29 35.35 3.40 -22.84
C ILE A 29 35.12 4.85 -23.24
N SER A 30 35.87 5.32 -24.29
CA SER A 30 35.74 6.69 -24.80
C SER A 30 34.33 6.93 -25.38
N GLU A 31 33.83 8.16 -25.25
CA GLU A 31 32.52 8.56 -25.79
C GLU A 31 32.40 8.32 -27.29
N ALA A 32 33.48 8.56 -28.04
CA ALA A 32 33.53 8.28 -29.47
C ALA A 32 33.28 6.79 -29.78
N THR A 33 33.86 5.88 -28.98
CA THR A 33 33.62 4.44 -29.13
C THR A 33 32.20 4.07 -28.73
N LYS A 34 31.64 4.65 -27.64
CA LYS A 34 30.27 4.44 -27.21
C LYS A 34 29.28 4.85 -28.29
N GLN A 35 29.46 6.05 -28.86
CA GLN A 35 28.61 6.56 -29.94
C GLN A 35 28.68 5.68 -31.21
N LYS A 36 29.87 5.25 -31.63
CA LYS A 36 30.04 4.35 -32.77
C LYS A 36 29.28 3.02 -32.57
N VAL A 37 29.45 2.38 -31.43
CA VAL A 37 28.79 1.10 -31.13
C VAL A 37 27.26 1.27 -31.06
N ARG A 38 26.77 2.33 -30.40
CA ARG A 38 25.32 2.63 -30.32
C ARG A 38 24.69 2.91 -31.68
N ALA A 39 25.41 3.61 -32.58
CA ALA A 39 24.96 3.86 -33.97
C ALA A 39 24.77 2.54 -34.73
N ILE A 40 25.78 1.65 -34.68
CA ILE A 40 25.72 0.34 -35.33
C ILE A 40 24.62 -0.56 -34.74
N MET A 41 24.42 -0.51 -33.44
CA MET A 41 23.29 -1.24 -32.78
C MET A 41 21.95 -0.76 -33.33
N LYS A 42 21.79 0.56 -33.52
CA LYS A 42 20.56 1.14 -34.08
C LYS A 42 20.40 0.75 -35.56
N GLU A 43 21.47 0.81 -36.37
CA GLU A 43 21.46 0.42 -37.79
C GLU A 43 21.07 -1.06 -37.97
N LEU A 44 21.66 -1.95 -37.16
CA LEU A 44 21.41 -3.38 -37.22
C LEU A 44 20.20 -3.84 -36.41
N GLN A 45 19.40 -2.90 -35.85
CA GLN A 45 18.26 -3.14 -35.02
C GLN A 45 18.53 -4.16 -33.88
N TYR A 46 19.74 -4.07 -33.31
CA TYR A 46 20.16 -4.94 -32.23
C TYR A 46 19.65 -4.42 -30.90
N THR A 47 18.82 -5.21 -30.24
CA THR A 47 18.43 -5.00 -28.86
C THR A 47 19.19 -6.01 -27.99
N PRO A 48 19.92 -5.58 -26.96
CA PRO A 48 20.57 -6.48 -26.01
C PRO A 48 19.56 -7.44 -25.41
N SER A 49 19.96 -8.69 -25.20
CA SER A 49 19.16 -9.63 -24.43
C SER A 49 19.12 -9.17 -22.97
N SER A 50 17.93 -9.06 -22.39
CA SER A 50 17.75 -8.75 -20.97
C SER A 50 18.56 -9.71 -20.08
N ILE A 51 18.53 -11.00 -20.39
CA ILE A 51 19.30 -12.04 -19.66
C ILE A 51 20.83 -11.75 -19.70
N ALA A 52 21.37 -11.36 -20.86
CA ALA A 52 22.78 -11.04 -20.97
C ALA A 52 23.17 -9.76 -20.22
N THR A 53 22.27 -8.78 -20.19
CA THR A 53 22.45 -7.53 -19.45
C THR A 53 22.37 -7.78 -17.95
N GLN A 54 21.39 -8.55 -17.49
CA GLN A 54 21.23 -8.96 -16.09
C GLN A 54 22.46 -9.72 -15.58
N LEU A 55 22.96 -10.70 -16.37
CA LEU A 55 24.16 -11.45 -16.00
C LEU A 55 25.39 -10.54 -15.88
N ALA A 56 25.54 -9.56 -16.78
CA ALA A 56 26.66 -8.63 -16.76
C ALA A 56 26.58 -7.65 -15.57
N ARG A 57 25.40 -7.22 -15.20
CA ARG A 57 25.14 -6.33 -14.05
C ARG A 57 25.08 -7.05 -12.72
N ARG A 58 24.93 -8.37 -12.70
CA ARG A 58 24.65 -9.21 -11.51
C ARG A 58 23.37 -8.78 -10.77
N SER A 59 22.42 -8.22 -11.50
CA SER A 59 21.15 -7.71 -11.03
C SER A 59 20.05 -8.19 -11.96
N SER A 60 18.91 -8.55 -11.42
CA SER A 60 17.71 -8.89 -12.21
C SER A 60 17.04 -7.66 -12.82
N MET A 61 17.37 -6.46 -12.34
CA MET A 61 16.69 -5.20 -12.67
C MET A 61 15.17 -5.33 -12.48
N ASN A 62 14.76 -6.03 -11.43
CA ASN A 62 13.38 -6.33 -11.14
C ASN A 62 13.14 -6.36 -9.63
N ILE A 63 12.11 -5.68 -9.18
CA ILE A 63 11.62 -5.78 -7.82
C ILE A 63 10.25 -6.47 -7.78
N GLY A 64 9.93 -7.08 -6.65
CA GLY A 64 8.66 -7.76 -6.45
C GLY A 64 7.71 -6.96 -5.57
N PHE A 65 6.42 -7.00 -5.88
CA PHE A 65 5.35 -6.63 -4.94
C PHE A 65 4.58 -7.91 -4.62
N LEU A 66 4.81 -8.46 -3.41
CA LEU A 66 4.25 -9.73 -2.98
C LEU A 66 3.05 -9.51 -2.07
N MET A 67 1.92 -10.06 -2.45
CA MET A 67 0.65 -9.87 -1.76
C MET A 67 -0.10 -11.19 -1.66
N ASN A 68 -1.09 -11.24 -0.79
CA ASN A 68 -2.09 -12.29 -0.74
C ASN A 68 -3.44 -11.71 -1.21
N PHE A 69 -3.94 -12.22 -2.32
CA PHE A 69 -5.27 -11.90 -2.85
C PHE A 69 -6.17 -13.13 -2.71
N ASP A 70 -6.85 -13.23 -1.60
CA ASP A 70 -7.76 -14.35 -1.34
C ASP A 70 -9.13 -14.16 -2.01
N ARG A 71 -9.49 -12.92 -2.34
CA ARG A 71 -10.79 -12.56 -2.91
C ARG A 71 -10.63 -11.86 -4.25
N LYS A 72 -11.54 -12.13 -5.18
CA LYS A 72 -11.58 -11.42 -6.47
C LYS A 72 -11.77 -9.91 -6.29
N ASP A 73 -12.46 -9.51 -5.21
CA ASP A 73 -12.79 -8.12 -4.93
C ASP A 73 -11.58 -7.30 -4.43
N ASP A 74 -10.52 -7.96 -3.94
CA ASP A 74 -9.28 -7.28 -3.54
C ASP A 74 -8.65 -6.55 -4.73
N PHE A 75 -8.77 -7.11 -5.95
CA PHE A 75 -8.32 -6.46 -7.18
C PHE A 75 -9.20 -5.29 -7.64
N LEU A 76 -10.39 -5.14 -7.08
CA LEU A 76 -11.29 -4.02 -7.40
C LEU A 76 -11.07 -2.81 -6.48
N ASN A 77 -10.19 -2.94 -5.49
CA ASN A 77 -9.89 -1.86 -4.55
C ASN A 77 -9.00 -0.79 -5.22
N PRO A 78 -9.51 0.44 -5.45
CA PRO A 78 -8.75 1.50 -6.13
C PRO A 78 -7.51 1.95 -5.35
N PHE A 79 -7.47 1.78 -4.04
CA PHE A 79 -6.30 2.08 -3.21
C PHE A 79 -5.12 1.17 -3.55
N PHE A 80 -5.40 -0.08 -3.91
CA PHE A 80 -4.37 -1.00 -4.38
C PHE A 80 -3.74 -0.53 -5.69
N TYR A 81 -4.53 -0.09 -6.66
CA TYR A 81 -3.99 0.45 -7.91
C TYR A 81 -3.19 1.74 -7.70
N SER A 82 -3.64 2.59 -6.78
CA SER A 82 -2.94 3.81 -6.42
C SER A 82 -1.57 3.50 -5.80
N LEU A 83 -1.52 2.54 -4.87
CA LEU A 83 -0.30 2.03 -4.25
C LEU A 83 0.68 1.46 -5.29
N LEU A 84 0.19 0.63 -6.21
CA LEU A 84 0.98 0.08 -7.30
C LEU A 84 1.49 1.16 -8.25
N GLY A 85 0.66 2.17 -8.55
CA GLY A 85 1.05 3.30 -9.39
C GLY A 85 2.21 4.09 -8.78
N GLY A 86 2.17 4.32 -7.46
CA GLY A 86 3.29 4.94 -6.73
C GLY A 86 4.56 4.09 -6.75
N ALA A 87 4.43 2.78 -6.52
CA ALA A 87 5.57 1.86 -6.56
C ALA A 87 6.18 1.79 -7.97
N GLU A 88 5.35 1.72 -9.00
CA GLU A 88 5.78 1.66 -10.41
C GLU A 88 6.49 2.94 -10.84
N SER A 89 6.01 4.12 -10.43
CA SER A 89 6.65 5.39 -10.80
C SER A 89 8.12 5.45 -10.36
N VAL A 90 8.42 5.05 -9.12
CA VAL A 90 9.81 5.00 -8.62
C VAL A 90 10.61 3.88 -9.29
N THR A 91 9.99 2.72 -9.50
CA THR A 91 10.60 1.57 -10.18
C THR A 91 11.04 1.95 -11.60
N PHE A 92 10.19 2.68 -12.32
CA PHE A 92 10.48 3.18 -13.66
C PHE A 92 11.66 4.18 -13.68
N GLU A 93 11.71 5.11 -12.71
CA GLU A 93 12.82 6.09 -12.60
C GLU A 93 14.17 5.39 -12.38
N HIS A 94 14.19 4.30 -11.61
CA HIS A 94 15.37 3.46 -11.40
C HIS A 94 15.66 2.49 -12.58
N GLN A 95 14.84 2.49 -13.63
CA GLN A 95 14.96 1.57 -14.78
C GLN A 95 14.85 0.09 -14.41
N TYR A 96 14.03 -0.22 -13.39
CA TYR A 96 13.68 -1.56 -12.97
C TYR A 96 12.30 -1.96 -13.51
N GLU A 97 12.00 -3.25 -13.46
CA GLU A 97 10.67 -3.79 -13.71
C GLU A 97 9.98 -4.08 -12.37
N LEU A 98 8.64 -3.95 -12.32
CA LEU A 98 7.84 -4.31 -11.16
C LEU A 98 7.06 -5.61 -11.43
N THR A 99 7.39 -6.67 -10.70
CA THR A 99 6.66 -7.93 -10.73
C THR A 99 5.65 -7.98 -9.61
N ILE A 100 4.36 -8.06 -9.94
CA ILE A 100 3.29 -8.28 -8.95
C ILE A 100 3.04 -9.78 -8.86
N SER A 101 3.03 -10.32 -7.64
CA SER A 101 2.79 -11.74 -7.42
C SER A 101 1.81 -11.99 -6.28
N ASN A 102 0.84 -12.85 -6.55
CA ASN A 102 -0.09 -13.36 -5.54
C ASN A 102 0.54 -14.59 -4.88
N ILE A 103 0.85 -14.48 -3.59
CA ILE A 103 1.42 -15.55 -2.79
C ILE A 103 0.32 -16.12 -1.89
N ASN A 104 -0.26 -17.22 -2.30
CA ASN A 104 -1.17 -17.97 -1.44
C ASN A 104 -0.34 -18.81 -0.45
N ASN A 105 -0.76 -18.86 0.82
CA ASN A 105 -0.10 -19.64 1.90
C ASN A 105 0.12 -21.14 1.60
N ARG A 106 -0.28 -21.63 0.43
CA ARG A 106 -0.17 -23.03 0.01
C ARG A 106 1.15 -23.37 -0.67
N ASP A 107 1.86 -22.37 -1.18
CA ASP A 107 3.13 -22.59 -1.89
C ASP A 107 4.25 -21.82 -1.16
N ASN A 108 4.81 -22.46 -0.12
CA ASN A 108 6.01 -21.96 0.60
C ASN A 108 7.26 -21.89 -0.28
N ASP A 109 7.13 -21.84 -1.60
CA ASP A 109 8.24 -21.89 -2.54
C ASP A 109 8.64 -20.52 -3.11
N PHE A 110 8.06 -19.43 -2.61
CA PHE A 110 8.40 -18.11 -3.15
C PHE A 110 9.89 -17.75 -2.93
N MET A 111 10.49 -18.27 -1.86
CA MET A 111 11.92 -18.08 -1.63
C MET A 111 12.75 -18.68 -2.77
N ASN A 112 12.46 -19.91 -3.21
CA ASN A 112 13.10 -20.52 -4.37
C ASN A 112 12.76 -19.78 -5.66
N GLN A 113 11.49 -19.41 -5.83
CA GLN A 113 11.01 -18.80 -7.05
C GLN A 113 11.60 -17.41 -7.29
N TYR A 114 11.82 -16.61 -6.24
CA TYR A 114 12.18 -15.20 -6.38
C TYR A 114 13.55 -14.84 -5.80
N VAL A 115 13.90 -15.38 -4.63
CA VAL A 115 15.13 -15.01 -3.90
C VAL A 115 16.31 -15.85 -4.34
N TYR A 116 16.26 -17.18 -4.13
CA TYR A 116 17.36 -18.06 -4.49
C TYR A 116 17.60 -18.16 -6.00
N SER A 117 16.55 -18.05 -6.79
CA SER A 117 16.66 -17.98 -8.27
C SER A 117 17.22 -16.64 -8.77
N LYS A 118 17.39 -15.63 -7.89
CA LYS A 118 17.81 -14.27 -8.23
C LYS A 118 16.90 -13.61 -9.27
N LYS A 119 15.61 -13.87 -9.22
CA LYS A 119 14.61 -13.28 -10.11
C LYS A 119 14.26 -11.85 -9.70
N LEU A 120 14.43 -11.51 -8.43
CA LEU A 120 14.23 -10.19 -7.86
C LEU A 120 15.51 -9.70 -7.15
N ASP A 121 15.72 -8.40 -7.16
CA ASP A 121 16.80 -7.72 -6.43
C ASP A 121 16.31 -7.20 -5.08
N GLY A 122 15.00 -7.10 -4.90
CA GLY A 122 14.35 -6.68 -3.67
C GLY A 122 12.84 -6.86 -3.76
N MET A 123 12.12 -6.70 -2.64
CA MET A 123 10.67 -6.85 -2.61
C MET A 123 9.96 -5.92 -1.62
N LEU A 124 8.79 -5.47 -2.06
CA LEU A 124 7.72 -4.93 -1.22
C LEU A 124 6.82 -6.09 -0.81
N ILE A 125 6.53 -6.23 0.47
CA ILE A 125 5.80 -7.38 1.01
C ILE A 125 4.62 -6.90 1.84
N ASN A 126 3.41 -7.39 1.52
CA ASN A 126 2.27 -7.21 2.40
C ASN A 126 2.43 -8.07 3.67
N PRO A 127 2.12 -7.56 4.88
CA PRO A 127 2.26 -8.31 6.13
C PRO A 127 1.55 -9.67 6.15
N SER A 128 0.53 -9.89 5.30
CA SER A 128 -0.18 -11.16 5.20
C SER A 128 0.65 -12.31 4.61
N VAL A 129 1.72 -11.97 3.88
CA VAL A 129 2.59 -12.93 3.18
C VAL A 129 3.82 -13.30 4.02
N LEU A 130 4.19 -12.45 4.98
CA LEU A 130 5.42 -12.58 5.75
C LEU A 130 5.13 -13.29 7.07
N ASP A 131 5.95 -14.31 7.36
CA ASP A 131 6.06 -14.94 8.67
C ASP A 131 7.47 -14.78 9.25
N LYS A 132 7.64 -15.25 10.49
CA LYS A 132 8.87 -15.09 11.25
C LYS A 132 10.08 -15.82 10.64
N ASP A 133 9.86 -16.99 10.03
CA ASP A 133 10.92 -17.80 9.47
C ASP A 133 11.40 -17.20 8.14
N ILE A 134 10.47 -16.73 7.33
CA ILE A 134 10.75 -15.99 6.09
C ILE A 134 11.51 -14.69 6.39
N ALA A 135 11.04 -13.90 7.37
CA ALA A 135 11.70 -12.65 7.74
C ALA A 135 13.16 -12.86 8.17
N LYS A 136 13.40 -13.87 9.01
CA LYS A 136 14.76 -14.23 9.43
C LYS A 136 15.64 -14.72 8.29
N GLU A 137 15.08 -15.47 7.36
CA GLU A 137 15.84 -15.97 6.22
C GLU A 137 16.20 -14.83 5.24
N LEU A 138 15.29 -13.90 4.98
CA LEU A 138 15.58 -12.71 4.19
C LEU A 138 16.69 -11.86 4.84
N GLU A 139 16.62 -11.66 6.15
CA GLU A 139 17.65 -10.94 6.90
C GLU A 139 19.00 -11.66 6.85
N ARG A 140 19.01 -12.99 7.06
CA ARG A 140 20.23 -13.83 6.95
C ARG A 140 20.91 -13.74 5.59
N LEU A 141 20.11 -13.61 4.53
CA LEU A 141 20.58 -13.46 3.15
C LEU A 141 20.97 -12.02 2.81
N ALA A 142 20.74 -11.05 3.72
CA ALA A 142 20.81 -9.62 3.45
C ALA A 142 20.01 -9.23 2.19
N PHE A 143 18.87 -9.89 1.98
CA PHE A 143 18.01 -9.62 0.83
C PHE A 143 17.16 -8.37 1.10
N PRO A 144 17.18 -7.34 0.21
CA PRO A 144 16.43 -6.12 0.40
C PRO A 144 14.91 -6.36 0.41
N PHE A 145 14.24 -5.99 1.50
CA PHE A 145 12.78 -6.01 1.55
C PHE A 145 12.24 -4.88 2.44
N VAL A 146 11.02 -4.46 2.14
CA VAL A 146 10.23 -3.48 2.90
C VAL A 146 8.81 -4.00 3.07
N ILE A 147 8.28 -3.94 4.28
CA ILE A 147 6.90 -4.30 4.57
C ILE A 147 6.01 -3.08 4.30
N VAL A 148 4.97 -3.27 3.50
CA VAL A 148 3.96 -2.24 3.22
C VAL A 148 2.72 -2.51 4.07
N GLY A 149 2.60 -1.76 5.15
CA GLY A 149 1.64 -1.97 6.24
C GLY A 149 2.32 -2.32 7.55
N GLN A 150 1.57 -2.23 8.65
CA GLN A 150 2.08 -2.57 9.98
C GLN A 150 2.37 -4.07 10.09
N PRO A 151 3.54 -4.47 10.61
CA PRO A 151 3.83 -5.88 10.91
C PRO A 151 2.76 -6.50 11.83
N LYS A 152 2.39 -7.75 11.55
CA LYS A 152 1.38 -8.48 12.35
C LYS A 152 1.94 -8.97 13.68
N GLU A 153 3.25 -9.20 13.75
CA GLU A 153 3.94 -9.76 14.91
C GLU A 153 5.37 -9.24 14.98
N ASP A 154 6.04 -9.49 16.11
CA ASP A 154 7.49 -9.31 16.23
C ASP A 154 8.20 -10.47 15.51
N TYR A 155 8.83 -10.17 14.39
CA TYR A 155 9.60 -11.17 13.62
C TYR A 155 10.93 -11.58 14.29
N GLY A 156 11.32 -10.90 15.38
CA GLY A 156 12.58 -11.17 16.10
C GLY A 156 13.84 -10.73 15.34
N VAL A 157 13.69 -9.92 14.30
CA VAL A 157 14.73 -9.25 13.52
C VAL A 157 14.29 -7.83 13.21
N GLY A 158 15.25 -6.94 12.96
CA GLY A 158 14.94 -5.56 12.59
C GLY A 158 14.34 -5.50 11.19
N VAL A 159 13.04 -5.28 11.08
CA VAL A 159 12.36 -5.11 9.79
C VAL A 159 12.09 -3.63 9.49
N THR A 160 12.18 -3.27 8.22
CA THR A 160 11.78 -1.94 7.75
C THR A 160 10.36 -2.01 7.22
N TRP A 161 9.51 -1.09 7.66
CA TRP A 161 8.12 -1.03 7.21
C TRP A 161 7.62 0.42 7.02
N VAL A 162 6.64 0.56 6.13
CA VAL A 162 6.01 1.83 5.81
C VAL A 162 4.50 1.65 5.86
N ASP A 163 3.78 2.54 6.53
CA ASP A 163 2.32 2.47 6.66
C ASP A 163 1.70 3.87 6.73
N ILE A 164 0.38 3.91 6.71
CA ILE A 164 -0.43 5.08 7.08
C ILE A 164 -0.55 5.13 8.61
N ASP A 165 -0.54 6.31 9.20
CA ASP A 165 -0.83 6.48 10.64
C ASP A 165 -2.33 6.29 10.91
N ASN A 166 -2.75 5.02 10.91
CA ASN A 166 -4.14 4.63 11.11
C ASN A 166 -4.66 5.03 12.49
N ASN A 167 -3.79 5.05 13.52
CA ASN A 167 -4.17 5.47 14.86
C ASN A 167 -4.46 6.98 14.92
N ALA A 168 -3.57 7.80 14.35
CA ALA A 168 -3.82 9.23 14.22
C ALA A 168 -5.10 9.50 13.41
N GLY A 169 -5.36 8.73 12.36
CA GLY A 169 -6.59 8.81 11.59
C GLY A 169 -7.84 8.56 12.42
N GLY A 170 -7.86 7.49 13.24
CA GLY A 170 -8.98 7.20 14.15
C GLY A 170 -9.24 8.32 15.15
N SER A 171 -8.17 8.86 15.73
CA SER A 171 -8.25 10.01 16.63
C SER A 171 -8.73 11.28 15.92
N MET A 172 -8.29 11.53 14.71
CA MET A 172 -8.69 12.70 13.90
C MET A 172 -10.18 12.64 13.54
N ALA A 173 -10.69 11.48 13.12
CA ALA A 173 -12.12 11.29 12.83
C ALA A 173 -12.99 11.54 14.06
N ALA A 174 -12.61 10.99 15.22
CA ALA A 174 -13.35 11.16 16.46
C ALA A 174 -13.35 12.63 16.93
N ASN A 175 -12.20 13.29 16.95
CA ASN A 175 -12.10 14.69 17.31
C ASN A 175 -12.93 15.58 16.41
N HIS A 176 -12.88 15.35 15.08
CA HIS A 176 -13.70 16.12 14.13
C HIS A 176 -15.20 16.02 14.46
N LEU A 177 -15.71 14.81 14.75
CA LEU A 177 -17.12 14.64 15.09
C LEU A 177 -17.49 15.37 16.39
N LEU A 178 -16.62 15.33 17.42
CA LEU A 178 -16.81 16.10 18.64
C LEU A 178 -16.82 17.62 18.38
N GLU A 179 -15.90 18.11 17.55
CA GLU A 179 -15.85 19.53 17.16
C GLU A 179 -17.10 19.96 16.38
N GLN A 180 -17.75 19.05 15.64
CA GLN A 180 -19.02 19.29 14.96
C GLN A 180 -20.24 19.22 15.93
N GLY A 181 -20.00 18.95 17.23
CA GLY A 181 -21.04 18.92 18.26
C GLY A 181 -21.78 17.58 18.36
N TYR A 182 -21.24 16.50 17.82
CA TYR A 182 -21.73 15.16 18.09
C TYR A 182 -21.21 14.67 19.46
N SER A 183 -21.94 13.82 20.12
CA SER A 183 -21.63 13.39 21.50
C SER A 183 -21.64 11.87 21.70
N ARG A 184 -22.35 11.14 20.86
CA ARG A 184 -22.47 9.68 20.92
C ARG A 184 -21.87 9.07 19.67
N LEU A 185 -20.54 8.91 19.70
CA LEU A 185 -19.77 8.42 18.58
C LEU A 185 -19.79 6.89 18.54
N ALA A 186 -20.01 6.33 17.36
CA ALA A 186 -19.91 4.89 17.11
C ALA A 186 -18.78 4.57 16.14
N PHE A 187 -18.33 3.30 16.13
CA PHE A 187 -17.34 2.77 15.20
C PHE A 187 -17.85 1.49 14.55
N LEU A 188 -17.80 1.42 13.22
CA LEU A 188 -18.32 0.29 12.43
C LEU A 188 -17.23 -0.40 11.61
N GLY A 189 -17.26 -1.74 11.61
CA GLY A 189 -16.47 -2.58 10.70
C GLY A 189 -15.09 -2.95 11.22
N SER A 190 -14.85 -2.84 12.52
CA SER A 190 -13.58 -3.27 13.10
C SER A 190 -13.43 -4.79 13.05
N ASN A 191 -12.26 -5.24 12.62
CA ASN A 191 -11.81 -6.62 12.78
C ASN A 191 -10.54 -6.63 13.65
N PRO A 192 -10.57 -7.24 14.86
CA PRO A 192 -9.42 -7.28 15.76
C PRO A 192 -8.19 -7.99 15.18
N GLU A 193 -8.40 -8.89 14.23
CA GLU A 193 -7.30 -9.63 13.56
C GLU A 193 -6.66 -8.84 12.41
N ASP A 194 -7.30 -7.77 11.96
CA ASP A 194 -6.75 -6.86 10.94
C ASP A 194 -6.04 -5.69 11.62
N PRO A 195 -4.69 -5.57 11.50
CA PRO A 195 -3.93 -4.52 12.16
C PRO A 195 -4.38 -3.10 11.80
N ILE A 196 -4.78 -2.86 10.54
CA ILE A 196 -5.26 -1.56 10.06
C ILE A 196 -6.54 -1.17 10.79
N SER A 197 -7.52 -2.05 10.73
CA SER A 197 -8.82 -1.86 11.37
C SER A 197 -8.71 -1.70 12.89
N HIS A 198 -7.87 -2.52 13.53
CA HIS A 198 -7.58 -2.42 14.96
C HIS A 198 -6.91 -1.08 15.32
N SER A 199 -5.95 -0.62 14.54
CA SER A 199 -5.26 0.66 14.76
C SER A 199 -6.20 1.85 14.63
N ARG A 200 -7.10 1.85 13.63
CA ARG A 200 -8.17 2.85 13.45
C ARG A 200 -9.11 2.91 14.64
N LEU A 201 -9.55 1.73 15.11
CA LEU A 201 -10.40 1.61 16.31
C LEU A 201 -9.68 2.11 17.57
N THR A 202 -8.41 1.75 17.75
CA THR A 202 -7.61 2.21 18.91
C THR A 202 -7.52 3.73 18.94
N GLY A 203 -7.29 4.39 17.79
CA GLY A 203 -7.30 5.84 17.68
C GLY A 203 -8.63 6.47 18.11
N TYR A 204 -9.74 5.91 17.66
CA TYR A 204 -11.08 6.30 18.13
C TYR A 204 -11.23 6.11 19.64
N GLN A 205 -10.87 4.95 20.19
CA GLN A 205 -10.99 4.64 21.61
C GLN A 205 -10.15 5.58 22.49
N ASN A 206 -8.98 5.98 22.06
CA ASN A 206 -8.14 6.95 22.77
C ASN A 206 -8.85 8.29 22.99
N VAL A 207 -9.65 8.73 22.04
CA VAL A 207 -10.41 9.97 22.14
C VAL A 207 -11.64 9.79 23.05
N VAL A 208 -12.47 8.77 22.79
CA VAL A 208 -13.74 8.61 23.53
C VAL A 208 -13.51 8.24 25.01
N SER A 209 -12.43 7.49 25.33
CA SER A 209 -12.08 7.17 26.73
C SER A 209 -11.66 8.40 27.54
N SER A 210 -11.26 9.49 26.90
CA SER A 210 -10.90 10.74 27.56
C SER A 210 -12.10 11.62 27.91
N LEU A 211 -13.29 11.30 27.40
CA LEU A 211 -14.51 12.05 27.67
C LEU A 211 -15.02 11.78 29.10
N ARG A 212 -15.36 12.84 29.84
CA ARG A 212 -15.76 12.76 31.26
C ARG A 212 -17.08 12.07 31.51
N GLU A 213 -17.97 12.02 30.52
CA GLU A 213 -19.21 11.27 30.56
C GLU A 213 -19.00 9.97 29.79
N ALA A 214 -18.54 8.94 30.51
CA ALA A 214 -18.38 7.60 29.98
C ALA A 214 -19.74 6.95 29.72
N VAL A 215 -20.37 7.28 28.61
CA VAL A 215 -21.26 6.33 27.95
C VAL A 215 -20.40 5.09 27.65
N ASP A 216 -20.88 3.89 28.02
CA ASP A 216 -20.18 2.67 27.73
C ASP A 216 -19.89 2.61 26.19
N SER A 217 -18.71 3.07 25.83
CA SER A 217 -18.31 3.19 24.40
C SER A 217 -18.30 1.82 23.71
N SER A 218 -18.24 0.72 24.47
CA SER A 218 -18.32 -0.64 23.91
C SER A 218 -19.66 -0.92 23.24
N ALA A 219 -20.76 -0.32 23.77
CA ALA A 219 -22.08 -0.44 23.18
C ALA A 219 -22.19 0.15 21.75
N TYR A 220 -21.30 1.05 21.39
CA TYR A 220 -21.30 1.72 20.09
C TYR A 220 -20.25 1.17 19.12
N ILE A 221 -19.54 0.11 19.45
CA ILE A 221 -18.62 -0.56 18.56
C ILE A 221 -19.30 -1.78 17.95
N ARG A 222 -19.25 -1.89 16.61
CA ARG A 222 -19.72 -3.08 15.90
C ARG A 222 -18.56 -3.68 15.11
N LEU A 223 -18.24 -4.93 15.45
CA LEU A 223 -17.26 -5.73 14.76
C LEU A 223 -17.92 -6.44 13.58
N GLY A 224 -17.19 -6.56 12.48
CA GLY A 224 -17.69 -7.26 11.31
C GLY A 224 -16.83 -7.04 10.08
N GLU A 225 -17.17 -7.73 9.00
CA GLU A 225 -16.47 -7.57 7.72
C GLU A 225 -16.62 -6.15 7.18
N ALA A 226 -15.58 -5.68 6.50
CA ALA A 226 -15.50 -4.33 5.95
C ALA A 226 -16.17 -4.22 4.56
N ASN A 227 -17.47 -4.59 4.47
CA ASN A 227 -18.27 -4.52 3.24
C ASN A 227 -19.62 -3.82 3.47
N GLU A 228 -20.35 -3.53 2.38
CA GLU A 228 -21.58 -2.77 2.40
C GLU A 228 -22.71 -3.48 3.16
N ALA A 229 -22.83 -4.80 2.98
CA ALA A 229 -23.88 -5.59 3.61
C ALA A 229 -23.73 -5.59 5.14
N HIS A 230 -22.49 -5.73 5.62
CA HIS A 230 -22.21 -5.64 7.06
C HIS A 230 -22.37 -4.20 7.57
N GLY A 231 -21.93 -3.19 6.81
CA GLY A 231 -22.15 -1.78 7.14
C GLY A 231 -23.64 -1.45 7.34
N TYR A 232 -24.49 -1.93 6.43
CA TYR A 232 -25.94 -1.78 6.52
C TYR A 232 -26.50 -2.47 7.77
N ARG A 233 -26.13 -3.73 8.01
CA ARG A 233 -26.60 -4.48 9.19
C ARG A 233 -26.16 -3.83 10.50
N MET A 234 -24.86 -3.56 10.64
CA MET A 234 -24.28 -2.97 11.85
C MET A 234 -24.89 -1.61 12.18
N MET A 235 -25.14 -0.77 11.14
CA MET A 235 -25.80 0.51 11.35
C MET A 235 -27.23 0.34 11.85
N ASN A 236 -28.00 -0.61 11.30
CA ASN A 236 -29.35 -0.91 11.78
C ASN A 236 -29.34 -1.36 13.24
N GLU A 237 -28.40 -2.24 13.65
CA GLU A 237 -28.24 -2.66 15.03
C GLU A 237 -27.97 -1.49 15.98
N LEU A 238 -27.18 -0.51 15.57
CA LEU A 238 -26.91 0.70 16.36
C LEU A 238 -28.15 1.60 16.46
N LEU A 239 -28.91 1.73 15.37
CA LEU A 239 -30.12 2.54 15.33
C LEU A 239 -31.29 1.93 16.14
N ASP A 240 -31.22 0.63 16.43
CA ASP A 240 -32.20 -0.09 17.27
C ASP A 240 -31.90 0.00 18.79
N LEU A 241 -30.77 0.59 19.18
CA LEU A 241 -30.48 0.82 20.61
C LEU A 241 -31.45 1.79 21.20
N GLU A 242 -31.73 1.65 22.50
CA GLU A 242 -32.58 2.58 23.26
C GLU A 242 -32.08 4.03 23.17
N ILE A 243 -30.74 4.20 23.18
CA ILE A 243 -30.06 5.48 22.94
C ILE A 243 -29.13 5.27 21.77
N PRO A 244 -29.55 5.59 20.53
CA PRO A 244 -28.73 5.39 19.36
C PRO A 244 -27.58 6.42 19.30
N PRO A 245 -26.47 6.12 18.58
CA PRO A 245 -25.40 7.08 18.33
C PRO A 245 -25.91 8.24 17.46
N ASP A 246 -25.31 9.43 17.60
CA ASP A 246 -25.56 10.57 16.75
C ASP A 246 -24.47 10.78 15.69
N SER A 247 -23.44 9.96 15.74
CA SER A 247 -22.40 9.93 14.68
C SER A 247 -21.70 8.57 14.60
N VAL A 248 -21.10 8.29 13.46
CA VAL A 248 -20.43 7.03 13.18
C VAL A 248 -19.16 7.22 12.36
N ILE A 249 -18.11 6.50 12.76
CA ILE A 249 -16.87 6.34 12.00
C ILE A 249 -16.91 4.96 11.35
N CYS A 250 -16.81 4.91 10.05
CA CYS A 250 -16.77 3.68 9.26
C CYS A 250 -15.33 3.31 8.91
N VAL A 251 -14.96 2.05 9.09
CA VAL A 251 -13.59 1.56 8.86
C VAL A 251 -13.12 1.76 7.41
N ASN A 252 -14.05 1.79 6.45
CA ASN A 252 -13.80 2.10 5.04
C ASN A 252 -15.07 2.60 4.34
N ASN A 253 -14.95 2.98 3.06
CA ASN A 253 -16.07 3.49 2.26
C ASN A 253 -17.20 2.47 2.06
N PHE A 254 -16.89 1.19 1.90
CA PHE A 254 -17.91 0.17 1.68
C PHE A 254 -18.85 0.07 2.88
N VAL A 255 -18.28 0.06 4.10
CA VAL A 255 -19.06 0.14 5.34
C VAL A 255 -19.88 1.43 5.41
N ALA A 256 -19.29 2.56 4.99
CA ALA A 256 -19.98 3.86 5.00
C ALA A 256 -21.15 3.91 4.01
N PHE A 257 -21.03 3.30 2.84
CA PHE A 257 -22.16 3.19 1.90
C PHE A 257 -23.31 2.37 2.48
N GLY A 258 -22.99 1.26 3.15
CA GLY A 258 -23.98 0.46 3.88
C GLY A 258 -24.66 1.25 4.99
N ALA A 259 -23.88 1.98 5.80
CA ALA A 259 -24.41 2.82 6.89
C ALA A 259 -25.30 3.96 6.36
N LEU A 260 -24.87 4.64 5.28
CA LEU A 260 -25.64 5.69 4.63
C LEU A 260 -26.97 5.15 4.10
N LYS A 261 -26.96 3.98 3.48
CA LYS A 261 -28.17 3.31 2.99
C LYS A 261 -29.13 2.97 4.14
N ALA A 262 -28.63 2.44 5.25
CA ALA A 262 -29.43 2.13 6.43
C ALA A 262 -30.10 3.39 7.03
N ALA A 263 -29.35 4.50 7.14
CA ALA A 263 -29.87 5.78 7.58
C ALA A 263 -30.97 6.29 6.65
N SER A 264 -30.74 6.22 5.33
CA SER A 264 -31.73 6.63 4.32
C SER A 264 -33.03 5.83 4.40
N ASP A 265 -32.94 4.50 4.52
CA ASP A 265 -34.12 3.61 4.58
C ASP A 265 -34.98 3.85 5.84
N ARG A 266 -34.37 4.37 6.91
CA ARG A 266 -35.04 4.76 8.15
C ARG A 266 -35.46 6.23 8.20
N GLY A 267 -35.22 7.00 7.14
CA GLY A 267 -35.53 8.41 7.08
C GLY A 267 -34.70 9.28 8.02
N ILE A 268 -33.51 8.82 8.44
CA ILE A 268 -32.60 9.54 9.31
C ILE A 268 -31.78 10.52 8.47
N ARG A 269 -31.83 11.79 8.84
CA ARG A 269 -31.12 12.85 8.10
C ARG A 269 -29.64 12.88 8.44
N VAL A 270 -28.81 12.72 7.42
CA VAL A 270 -27.36 12.92 7.49
C VAL A 270 -27.07 14.29 6.84
N PRO A 271 -26.38 15.20 7.53
CA PRO A 271 -25.74 15.13 8.85
C PRO A 271 -26.64 15.52 10.04
N GLY A 272 -27.87 15.97 9.83
CA GLY A 272 -28.70 16.63 10.86
C GLY A 272 -28.95 15.78 12.11
N GLN A 273 -29.19 14.48 11.96
CA GLN A 273 -29.45 13.52 13.04
C GLN A 273 -28.32 12.52 13.24
N LEU A 274 -27.58 12.20 12.18
CA LEU A 274 -26.47 11.27 12.18
C LEU A 274 -25.29 11.82 11.38
N GLY A 275 -24.13 12.00 12.02
CA GLY A 275 -22.87 12.31 11.32
C GLY A 275 -22.20 11.06 10.80
N ILE A 276 -21.62 11.09 9.60
CA ILE A 276 -20.86 9.96 9.04
C ILE A 276 -19.48 10.44 8.62
N VAL A 277 -18.44 9.75 9.08
CA VAL A 277 -17.05 9.89 8.64
C VAL A 277 -16.55 8.52 8.22
N THR A 278 -15.75 8.44 7.17
CA THR A 278 -15.15 7.19 6.72
C THR A 278 -13.64 7.30 6.60
N PHE A 279 -12.96 6.18 6.69
CA PHE A 279 -11.62 6.06 6.15
C PHE A 279 -11.70 5.82 4.64
N ASP A 280 -10.59 6.13 3.98
CA ASP A 280 -10.38 6.03 2.55
C ASP A 280 -11.22 7.06 1.77
N ASN A 281 -10.57 7.91 1.03
CA ASN A 281 -11.24 8.90 0.18
C ASN A 281 -11.55 8.27 -1.18
N TYR A 282 -12.53 7.37 -1.22
CA TYR A 282 -12.93 6.68 -2.45
C TYR A 282 -13.41 7.69 -3.52
N PRO A 283 -13.10 7.48 -4.81
CA PRO A 283 -13.49 8.42 -5.87
C PRO A 283 -15.00 8.75 -5.94
N LEU A 284 -15.86 7.88 -5.42
CA LEU A 284 -17.30 8.10 -5.36
C LEU A 284 -17.78 8.87 -4.11
N ALA A 285 -16.94 9.03 -3.09
CA ALA A 285 -17.33 9.71 -1.84
C ALA A 285 -17.86 11.14 -2.04
N PRO A 286 -17.34 11.96 -2.98
CA PRO A 286 -17.92 13.28 -3.28
C PRO A 286 -19.29 13.24 -3.95
N TYR A 287 -19.66 12.11 -4.55
CA TYR A 287 -20.89 11.97 -5.36
C TYR A 287 -22.03 11.26 -4.63
N THR A 288 -21.83 10.89 -3.35
CA THR A 288 -22.92 10.41 -2.50
C THR A 288 -23.84 11.56 -2.10
N THR A 289 -25.03 11.23 -1.60
CA THR A 289 -25.98 12.21 -1.07
C THR A 289 -26.36 11.85 0.37
N PRO A 290 -25.84 12.59 1.36
CA PRO A 290 -24.85 13.70 1.28
C PRO A 290 -23.45 13.22 0.90
N ALA A 291 -22.59 14.12 0.40
CA ALA A 291 -21.18 13.82 0.13
C ALA A 291 -20.44 13.43 1.41
N ILE A 292 -19.75 12.28 1.40
CA ILE A 292 -19.16 11.67 2.61
C ILE A 292 -17.83 12.36 2.98
N THR A 293 -17.71 12.79 4.23
CA THR A 293 -16.45 13.19 4.87
C THR A 293 -15.52 11.99 5.00
N ALA A 294 -14.29 12.13 4.56
CA ALA A 294 -13.34 11.04 4.51
C ALA A 294 -11.95 11.42 5.02
N LEU A 295 -11.26 10.45 5.61
CA LEU A 295 -9.81 10.50 5.82
C LEU A 295 -9.13 10.02 4.53
N ASP A 296 -8.40 10.90 3.90
CA ASP A 296 -7.56 10.59 2.75
C ASP A 296 -6.26 9.94 3.22
N ILE A 297 -5.98 8.76 2.72
CA ILE A 297 -4.86 7.91 3.14
C ILE A 297 -3.76 7.83 2.10
N ASP A 298 -3.63 8.75 1.20
CA ASP A 298 -2.60 8.90 0.15
C ASP A 298 -1.76 7.63 -0.15
N THR A 299 -2.44 6.61 -0.67
CA THR A 299 -1.82 5.33 -0.95
C THR A 299 -0.85 5.39 -2.13
N PHE A 300 -0.94 6.40 -2.99
CA PHE A 300 0.07 6.62 -4.02
C PHE A 300 1.42 6.96 -3.39
N ASN A 301 1.45 7.95 -2.50
CA ASN A 301 2.68 8.31 -1.79
C ASN A 301 3.17 7.19 -0.86
N LEU A 302 2.30 6.33 -0.35
CA LEU A 302 2.70 5.11 0.36
C LEU A 302 3.52 4.19 -0.55
N GLY A 303 3.08 4.00 -1.79
CA GLY A 303 3.80 3.22 -2.80
C GLY A 303 5.15 3.84 -3.17
N VAL A 304 5.17 5.16 -3.39
CA VAL A 304 6.41 5.91 -3.65
C VAL A 304 7.40 5.71 -2.50
N LEU A 305 7.00 6.04 -1.28
CA LEU A 305 7.86 5.99 -0.10
C LEU A 305 8.42 4.57 0.17
N ALA A 306 7.56 3.55 0.08
CA ALA A 306 7.97 2.17 0.29
C ALA A 306 9.02 1.72 -0.74
N THR A 307 8.88 2.17 -1.98
CA THR A 307 9.79 1.82 -3.07
C THR A 307 11.10 2.59 -3.00
N GLU A 308 11.07 3.87 -2.64
CA GLU A 308 12.29 4.65 -2.36
C GLU A 308 13.12 4.00 -1.24
N VAL A 309 12.48 3.63 -0.13
CA VAL A 309 13.13 2.93 0.97
C VAL A 309 13.69 1.56 0.53
N LEU A 310 13.02 0.86 -0.39
CA LEU A 310 13.54 -0.38 -0.95
C LEU A 310 14.79 -0.14 -1.81
N PHE A 311 14.80 0.89 -2.66
CA PHE A 311 15.98 1.23 -3.46
C PHE A 311 17.16 1.69 -2.60
N ASP A 312 16.93 2.44 -1.53
CA ASP A 312 17.99 2.77 -0.56
C ASP A 312 18.67 1.51 -0.02
N LYS A 313 17.89 0.45 0.26
CA LYS A 313 18.43 -0.85 0.68
C LYS A 313 19.17 -1.59 -0.43
N ILE A 314 18.65 -1.58 -1.66
CA ILE A 314 19.31 -2.22 -2.82
C ILE A 314 20.65 -1.55 -3.12
N GLU A 315 20.70 -0.23 -3.03
CA GLU A 315 21.90 0.58 -3.28
C GLU A 315 22.85 0.63 -2.09
N GLN A 316 22.49 -0.02 -0.97
CA GLN A 316 23.27 -0.06 0.27
C GLN A 316 23.57 1.33 0.83
N LEU A 317 22.67 2.28 0.63
CA LEU A 317 22.70 3.58 1.27
C LEU A 317 22.50 3.40 2.79
N GLU A 318 22.88 4.40 3.58
CA GLU A 318 22.77 4.31 5.05
C GLU A 318 21.37 3.83 5.45
N PRO A 319 21.26 2.94 6.47
CA PRO A 319 19.97 2.40 6.87
C PRO A 319 19.06 3.56 7.29
N GLY A 320 18.08 3.87 6.45
CA GLY A 320 17.02 4.80 6.75
C GLY A 320 16.26 4.39 8.02
N ARG A 321 15.29 5.18 8.43
CA ARG A 321 14.44 4.84 9.59
C ARG A 321 13.80 3.49 9.38
N GLN A 322 13.83 2.64 10.41
CA GLN A 322 13.19 1.32 10.38
C GLN A 322 11.66 1.40 10.19
N PHE A 323 11.08 2.56 10.48
CA PHE A 323 9.66 2.83 10.39
C PHE A 323 9.39 4.21 9.82
N GLN A 324 8.48 4.30 8.87
CA GLN A 324 7.95 5.56 8.34
C GLN A 324 6.43 5.47 8.23
N SER A 325 5.73 6.56 8.58
CA SER A 325 4.28 6.64 8.45
C SER A 325 3.85 7.92 7.77
N ILE A 326 2.80 7.80 6.95
CA ILE A 326 2.13 8.93 6.30
C ILE A 326 0.90 9.28 7.14
N LYS A 327 0.78 10.55 7.51
CA LYS A 327 -0.41 11.03 8.22
C LYS A 327 -1.57 11.17 7.23
N PRO A 328 -2.77 10.65 7.57
CA PRO A 328 -3.96 10.88 6.77
C PRO A 328 -4.40 12.36 6.82
N GLU A 329 -5.12 12.80 5.81
CA GLU A 329 -5.73 14.12 5.75
C GLU A 329 -7.25 14.01 5.87
N LEU A 330 -7.89 14.89 6.66
CA LEU A 330 -9.35 14.90 6.78
C LEU A 330 -9.97 15.81 5.72
N ILE A 331 -10.73 15.22 4.81
CA ILE A 331 -11.50 15.95 3.78
C ILE A 331 -12.94 16.08 4.25
N VAL A 332 -13.26 17.25 4.81
CA VAL A 332 -14.59 17.53 5.38
C VAL A 332 -15.61 17.83 4.28
N ARG A 333 -16.68 17.01 4.21
CA ARG A 333 -17.82 17.16 3.31
C ARG A 333 -19.14 17.27 4.09
N GLU A 334 -20.25 17.09 3.40
CA GLU A 334 -21.60 17.33 3.96
C GLU A 334 -21.96 16.35 5.08
N SER A 335 -21.56 15.08 4.99
CA SER A 335 -22.06 14.00 5.86
C SER A 335 -21.74 14.17 7.35
N SER A 336 -20.79 15.02 7.72
CA SER A 336 -20.41 15.27 9.10
C SER A 336 -20.55 16.73 9.55
N ARG A 337 -20.82 17.67 8.63
CA ARG A 337 -21.01 19.09 8.98
C ARG A 337 -22.37 19.29 9.65
N ARG A 338 -22.36 19.46 10.94
CA ARG A 338 -23.57 19.86 11.68
C ARG A 338 -23.73 21.39 11.56
N LYS A 339 -24.87 21.83 10.99
CA LYS A 339 -25.21 23.26 10.87
C LYS A 339 -25.67 23.81 12.20
#